data_dcaebb48325dad83ab44184e309f39f0
#
_entry.id   dcaebb48325dad83ab44184e309f39f0
#
_cell.length_a   1.000
_cell.length_b   1.000
_cell.length_c   1.000
_cell.angle_alpha   90.00
_cell.angle_beta   90.00
_cell.angle_gamma   90.00
#
_symmetry.space_group_name_H-M   'P 1'
#
loop_
_entity.id
_entity.type
_entity.pdbx_description
1 polymer ?
#
loop_
_entity_poly.entity_id
_entity_poly.type
_entity_poly.pdbx_seq_one_letter_code
_entity_poly.pdbx_strand_id
1 'polypeptide(L)'
;MAIQVSTLARHPGVRTEEQISQLKHQWSVYQRENSLKTTAQRELIVDVFLRGSSADTHVSIDELLALVRARNARVGYATVYRTVKHLLDAGLAASRQFGDGQTRYEVAGSESRHHDHLICQKCRLILEFEEPEIERLQDTVATRLGGFKVMQHKLELYGLCPKEQGVSGGQCPGDDAQKPEPRVTRR
;
A
#
# COMPACT_ATOMS: atom_id res chain seq x y z
N MET A 1 -19.19 -17.98 22.80
CA MET A 1 -18.39 -18.45 21.66
C MET A 1 -17.34 -17.41 21.41
N ALA A 2 -16.10 -17.65 21.82
CA ALA A 2 -15.03 -16.67 21.68
C ALA A 2 -14.57 -16.70 20.22
N ILE A 3 -14.75 -15.61 19.51
CA ILE A 3 -14.13 -15.39 18.20
C ILE A 3 -12.63 -15.28 18.47
N GLN A 4 -11.89 -16.32 18.09
CA GLN A 4 -10.44 -16.21 18.02
C GLN A 4 -10.13 -15.21 16.91
N VAL A 5 -9.74 -14.00 17.30
CA VAL A 5 -9.10 -13.04 16.41
C VAL A 5 -7.69 -13.56 16.14
N SER A 6 -7.58 -14.62 15.37
CA SER A 6 -6.31 -15.06 14.83
C SER A 6 -6.11 -14.36 13.50
N THR A 7 -5.13 -13.53 13.49
CA THR A 7 -4.52 -12.86 12.36
C THR A 7 -4.99 -11.42 12.18
N LEU A 8 -4.65 -10.60 13.15
CA LEU A 8 -4.41 -9.18 12.90
C LEU A 8 -3.51 -9.05 11.66
N ALA A 9 -3.96 -8.18 10.77
CA ALA A 9 -3.29 -7.74 9.58
C ALA A 9 -1.77 -7.99 9.62
N ARG A 10 -1.32 -8.99 8.87
CA ARG A 10 0.10 -8.99 8.49
C ARG A 10 0.24 -7.82 7.54
N HIS A 11 0.84 -6.74 8.03
CA HIS A 11 1.42 -5.76 7.15
C HIS A 11 2.20 -6.55 6.08
N PRO A 12 2.01 -6.27 4.78
CA PRO A 12 2.84 -6.90 3.77
C PRO A 12 4.29 -6.65 4.20
N GLY A 13 5.01 -7.73 4.42
CA GLY A 13 6.35 -7.67 4.98
C GLY A 13 7.21 -6.74 4.14
N VAL A 14 8.12 -6.02 4.80
CA VAL A 14 9.15 -5.21 4.14
C VAL A 14 9.73 -6.03 2.98
N ARG A 15 9.67 -5.49 1.77
CA ARG A 15 10.22 -6.16 0.58
C ARG A 15 11.69 -6.48 0.80
N THR A 16 12.09 -7.68 0.42
CA THR A 16 13.49 -8.08 0.49
C THR A 16 14.33 -7.26 -0.48
N GLU A 17 15.62 -7.10 -0.19
CA GLU A 17 16.54 -6.40 -1.10
C GLU A 17 16.58 -7.07 -2.50
N GLU A 18 16.36 -8.37 -2.56
CA GLU A 18 16.27 -9.10 -3.82
C GLU A 18 15.04 -8.69 -4.64
N GLN A 19 13.86 -8.60 -4.00
CA GLN A 19 12.64 -8.12 -4.64
C GLN A 19 12.79 -6.67 -5.12
N ILE A 20 13.38 -5.80 -4.29
CA ILE A 20 13.65 -4.41 -4.68
C ILE A 20 14.63 -4.36 -5.87
N SER A 21 15.67 -5.19 -5.87
CA SER A 21 16.63 -5.28 -6.96
C SER A 21 15.99 -5.71 -8.28
N GLN A 22 15.09 -6.69 -8.24
CA GLN A 22 14.34 -7.14 -9.42
C GLN A 22 13.44 -6.02 -9.98
N LEU A 23 12.69 -5.31 -9.12
CA LEU A 23 11.87 -4.18 -9.52
C LEU A 23 12.69 -3.02 -10.11
N LYS A 24 13.85 -2.72 -9.53
CA LYS A 24 14.79 -1.73 -10.09
C LYS A 24 15.35 -2.16 -11.43
N HIS A 25 15.60 -3.44 -11.63
CA HIS A 25 16.01 -3.97 -12.93
C HIS A 25 14.91 -3.74 -13.98
N GLN A 26 13.65 -4.08 -13.68
CA GLN A 26 12.50 -3.82 -14.56
C GLN A 26 12.36 -2.34 -14.87
N TRP A 27 12.53 -1.46 -13.87
CA TRP A 27 12.55 -0.02 -14.06
C TRP A 27 13.64 0.41 -15.05
N SER A 28 14.86 -0.10 -14.91
CA SER A 28 15.97 0.22 -15.81
C SER A 28 15.73 -0.23 -17.25
N VAL A 29 15.04 -1.36 -17.44
CA VAL A 29 14.61 -1.83 -18.76
C VAL A 29 13.60 -0.85 -19.38
N TYR A 30 12.55 -0.52 -18.63
CA TYR A 30 11.53 0.45 -19.07
C TYR A 30 12.15 1.81 -19.45
N GLN A 31 13.08 2.33 -18.64
CA GLN A 31 13.77 3.59 -18.94
C GLN A 31 14.49 3.54 -20.29
N ARG A 32 15.22 2.44 -20.59
CA ARG A 32 15.94 2.27 -21.86
C ARG A 32 14.98 2.20 -23.04
N GLU A 33 13.94 1.41 -22.94
CA GLU A 33 12.94 1.21 -24.00
C GLU A 33 12.18 2.50 -24.33
N ASN A 34 11.95 3.35 -23.34
CA ASN A 34 11.22 4.60 -23.50
C ASN A 34 12.12 5.84 -23.60
N SER A 35 13.44 5.66 -23.79
CA SER A 35 14.43 6.75 -23.90
C SER A 35 14.36 7.76 -22.74
N LEU A 36 14.03 7.29 -21.55
CA LEU A 36 13.94 8.12 -20.35
C LEU A 36 15.31 8.38 -19.75
N LYS A 37 15.65 9.65 -19.54
CA LYS A 37 16.89 10.01 -18.86
C LYS A 37 16.90 9.51 -17.42
N THR A 38 17.93 8.77 -17.06
CA THR A 38 18.23 8.44 -15.67
C THR A 38 18.73 9.69 -14.95
N THR A 39 18.08 10.07 -13.84
CA THR A 39 18.48 11.20 -13.01
C THR A 39 18.48 10.79 -11.55
N ALA A 40 19.41 11.34 -10.76
CA ALA A 40 19.51 11.04 -9.32
C ALA A 40 18.17 11.27 -8.56
N GLN A 41 17.42 12.31 -8.94
CA GLN A 41 16.11 12.56 -8.32
C GLN A 41 15.09 11.48 -8.65
N ARG A 42 15.04 11.01 -9.91
CA ARG A 42 14.11 9.95 -10.32
C ARG A 42 14.46 8.63 -9.64
N GLU A 43 15.73 8.26 -9.60
CA GLU A 43 16.18 7.05 -8.93
C GLU A 43 15.89 7.08 -7.42
N LEU A 44 16.05 8.24 -6.78
CA LEU A 44 15.67 8.43 -5.39
C LEU A 44 14.16 8.22 -5.17
N ILE A 45 13.31 8.79 -6.04
CA ILE A 45 11.86 8.64 -5.95
C ILE A 45 11.48 7.16 -6.09
N VAL A 46 12.05 6.47 -7.09
CA VAL A 46 11.82 5.05 -7.32
C VAL A 46 12.27 4.22 -6.12
N ASP A 47 13.46 4.49 -5.58
CA ASP A 47 13.97 3.78 -4.40
C ASP A 47 13.05 3.95 -3.18
N VAL A 48 12.63 5.19 -2.92
CA VAL A 48 11.70 5.50 -1.81
C VAL A 48 10.37 4.80 -2.00
N PHE A 49 9.81 4.83 -3.21
CA PHE A 49 8.54 4.20 -3.54
C PHE A 49 8.60 2.67 -3.41
N LEU A 50 9.62 2.03 -3.98
CA LEU A 50 9.76 0.57 -3.96
C LEU A 50 10.04 0.00 -2.57
N ARG A 51 10.77 0.74 -1.74
CA ARG A 51 11.03 0.34 -0.35
C ARG A 51 9.80 0.50 0.52
N GLY A 52 8.91 1.42 0.17
CA GLY A 52 7.73 1.77 0.96
C GLY A 52 8.06 2.28 2.36
N SER A 53 7.08 2.79 3.06
CA SER A 53 7.11 2.78 4.52
C SER A 53 6.53 1.45 4.97
N SER A 54 7.11 0.83 5.97
CA SER A 54 6.70 -0.49 6.50
C SER A 54 5.26 -0.52 7.06
N ALA A 55 4.57 0.62 7.06
CA ALA A 55 3.25 0.78 7.65
C ALA A 55 2.13 1.04 6.62
N ASP A 56 2.44 1.62 5.44
CA ASP A 56 1.44 2.01 4.47
C ASP A 56 1.85 1.56 3.08
N THR A 57 1.12 0.59 2.55
CA THR A 57 1.31 0.11 1.18
C THR A 57 0.79 1.10 0.14
N HIS A 58 -0.08 2.02 0.56
CA HIS A 58 -0.75 2.99 -0.31
C HIS A 58 -0.33 4.41 0.02
N VAL A 59 0.42 5.05 -0.85
CA VAL A 59 0.90 6.43 -0.67
C VAL A 59 0.28 7.39 -1.69
N SER A 60 -0.13 8.55 -1.25
CA SER A 60 -0.47 9.67 -2.14
C SER A 60 0.82 10.33 -2.69
N ILE A 61 0.67 11.17 -3.72
CA ILE A 61 1.82 11.94 -4.25
C ILE A 61 2.41 12.87 -3.20
N ASP A 62 1.58 13.47 -2.34
CA ASP A 62 2.04 14.38 -1.29
C ASP A 62 2.82 13.66 -0.20
N GLU A 63 2.35 12.49 0.23
CA GLU A 63 3.06 11.64 1.20
C GLU A 63 4.39 11.15 0.62
N LEU A 64 4.40 10.65 -0.61
CA LEU A 64 5.65 10.25 -1.28
C LEU A 64 6.61 11.42 -1.43
N LEU A 65 6.12 12.62 -1.77
CA LEU A 65 6.93 13.83 -1.85
C LEU A 65 7.55 14.17 -0.49
N ALA A 66 6.80 14.04 0.60
CA ALA A 66 7.31 14.28 1.96
C ALA A 66 8.45 13.31 2.30
N LEU A 67 8.26 12.00 2.02
CA LEU A 67 9.27 10.96 2.22
C LEU A 67 10.54 11.21 1.40
N VAL A 68 10.38 11.59 0.14
CA VAL A 68 11.51 11.90 -0.76
C VAL A 68 12.24 13.16 -0.30
N ARG A 69 11.52 14.20 0.12
CA ARG A 69 12.11 15.46 0.60
C ARG A 69 12.88 15.30 1.91
N ALA A 70 12.54 14.35 2.73
CA ALA A 70 13.33 13.99 3.91
C ALA A 70 14.76 13.54 3.54
N ARG A 71 14.97 13.01 2.31
CA ARG A 71 16.29 12.60 1.78
C ARG A 71 16.91 13.66 0.84
N ASN A 72 16.08 14.38 0.10
CA ASN A 72 16.50 15.44 -0.82
C ASN A 72 15.42 16.52 -0.95
N ALA A 73 15.59 17.63 -0.22
CA ALA A 73 14.64 18.73 -0.18
C ALA A 73 14.40 19.43 -1.53
N ARG A 74 15.29 19.26 -2.53
CA ARG A 74 15.19 19.91 -3.83
C ARG A 74 14.24 19.22 -4.81
N VAL A 75 13.66 18.07 -4.44
CA VAL A 75 12.73 17.34 -5.32
C VAL A 75 11.39 18.08 -5.34
N GLY A 76 10.92 18.39 -6.55
CA GLY A 76 9.65 19.07 -6.78
C GLY A 76 8.49 18.09 -7.00
N TYR A 77 7.25 18.53 -6.67
CA TYR A 77 6.01 17.78 -6.87
C TYR A 77 5.89 17.20 -8.29
N ALA A 78 6.11 18.03 -9.31
CA ALA A 78 6.00 17.60 -10.70
C ALA A 78 6.98 16.47 -11.07
N THR A 79 8.13 16.38 -10.41
CA THR A 79 9.10 15.31 -10.63
C THR A 79 8.60 14.00 -10.02
N VAL A 80 8.04 14.06 -8.80
CA VAL A 80 7.42 12.89 -8.14
C VAL A 80 6.25 12.40 -8.98
N TYR A 81 5.30 13.28 -9.31
CA TYR A 81 4.12 12.93 -10.09
C TYR A 81 4.47 12.25 -11.43
N ARG A 82 5.39 12.85 -12.21
CA ARG A 82 5.83 12.26 -13.49
C ARG A 82 6.53 10.92 -13.30
N THR A 83 7.32 10.75 -12.24
CA THR A 83 8.01 9.49 -11.97
C THR A 83 7.01 8.40 -11.61
N VAL A 84 6.00 8.69 -10.76
CA VAL A 84 4.94 7.74 -10.42
C VAL A 84 4.12 7.38 -11.66
N LYS A 85 3.83 8.35 -12.55
CA LYS A 85 3.16 8.06 -13.82
C LYS A 85 3.97 7.07 -14.67
N HIS A 86 5.27 7.24 -14.78
CA HIS A 86 6.13 6.27 -15.48
C HIS A 86 6.17 4.91 -14.78
N LEU A 87 6.08 4.85 -13.45
CA LEU A 87 5.99 3.59 -12.73
C LEU A 87 4.66 2.86 -13.03
N LEU A 88 3.54 3.60 -13.17
CA LEU A 88 2.26 3.04 -13.63
C LEU A 88 2.38 2.50 -15.06
N ASP A 89 2.94 3.29 -15.98
CA ASP A 89 3.13 2.91 -17.38
C ASP A 89 4.06 1.68 -17.51
N ALA A 90 5.02 1.54 -16.60
CA ALA A 90 5.93 0.41 -16.52
C ALA A 90 5.32 -0.84 -15.85
N GLY A 91 4.08 -0.75 -15.35
CA GLY A 91 3.46 -1.82 -14.57
C GLY A 91 4.13 -2.09 -13.22
N LEU A 92 4.91 -1.13 -12.71
CA LEU A 92 5.60 -1.21 -11.41
C LEU A 92 4.83 -0.56 -10.27
N ALA A 93 3.79 0.19 -10.59
CA ALA A 93 2.85 0.76 -9.64
C ALA A 93 1.41 0.46 -10.06
N ALA A 94 0.51 0.41 -9.09
CA ALA A 94 -0.94 0.43 -9.26
C ALA A 94 -1.51 1.67 -8.57
N SER A 95 -2.68 2.14 -9.02
CA SER A 95 -3.38 3.26 -8.41
C SER A 95 -4.73 2.82 -7.87
N ARG A 96 -5.09 3.35 -6.68
CA ARG A 96 -6.38 3.09 -6.03
C ARG A 96 -7.01 4.38 -5.52
N GLN A 97 -8.34 4.37 -5.42
CA GLN A 97 -9.14 5.43 -4.81
C GLN A 97 -10.03 4.81 -3.75
N PHE A 98 -9.97 5.30 -2.52
CA PHE A 98 -10.71 4.80 -1.37
C PHE A 98 -11.89 5.70 -0.99
N GLY A 99 -12.56 6.29 -1.96
CA GLY A 99 -13.77 7.09 -1.72
C GLY A 99 -13.55 8.46 -1.05
N ASP A 100 -12.30 8.85 -0.81
CA ASP A 100 -11.91 10.14 -0.22
C ASP A 100 -11.49 11.19 -1.26
N GLY A 101 -11.63 10.86 -2.54
CA GLY A 101 -11.22 11.71 -3.65
C GLY A 101 -9.70 11.76 -3.89
N GLN A 102 -8.89 11.06 -3.08
CA GLN A 102 -7.46 10.98 -3.27
C GLN A 102 -7.04 9.70 -3.98
N THR A 103 -6.17 9.84 -4.95
CA THR A 103 -5.51 8.69 -5.58
C THR A 103 -4.28 8.31 -4.78
N ARG A 104 -4.22 7.05 -4.38
CA ARG A 104 -3.03 6.45 -3.75
C ARG A 104 -2.38 5.44 -4.67
N TYR A 105 -1.11 5.23 -4.45
CA TYR A 105 -0.26 4.39 -5.29
C TYR A 105 0.41 3.32 -4.44
N GLU A 106 0.44 2.11 -4.96
CA GLU A 106 1.12 0.96 -4.37
C GLU A 106 2.07 0.34 -5.39
N VAL A 107 3.03 -0.45 -4.94
CA VAL A 107 3.92 -1.19 -5.84
C VAL A 107 3.13 -2.34 -6.46
N ALA A 108 3.07 -2.39 -7.79
CA ALA A 108 2.43 -3.48 -8.50
C ALA A 108 3.13 -4.82 -8.24
N GLY A 109 2.37 -5.92 -8.27
CA GLY A 109 2.91 -7.25 -7.98
C GLY A 109 2.86 -7.63 -6.49
N SER A 110 2.48 -6.73 -5.58
CA SER A 110 1.95 -7.12 -4.29
C SER A 110 0.59 -7.82 -4.43
N GLU A 111 -0.02 -7.67 -5.61
CA GLU A 111 -1.29 -8.28 -6.01
C GLU A 111 -1.27 -9.83 -6.15
N SER A 112 -0.14 -10.49 -5.94
CA SER A 112 -0.10 -11.94 -5.87
C SER A 112 -0.84 -12.48 -4.64
N ARG A 113 -1.22 -11.60 -3.71
CA ARG A 113 -2.19 -11.86 -2.65
C ARG A 113 -3.33 -10.87 -2.81
N HIS A 114 -4.49 -11.40 -3.18
CA HIS A 114 -5.73 -10.69 -3.06
C HIS A 114 -5.87 -10.19 -1.62
N HIS A 115 -6.11 -8.92 -1.42
CA HIS A 115 -6.39 -8.35 -0.10
C HIS A 115 -7.55 -7.36 -0.19
N ASP A 116 -8.33 -7.37 0.86
CA ASP A 116 -9.45 -6.48 1.08
C ASP A 116 -9.04 -5.29 1.94
N HIS A 117 -9.84 -4.24 1.95
CA HIS A 117 -9.51 -3.01 2.66
C HIS A 117 -10.57 -2.66 3.71
N LEU A 118 -10.13 -2.33 4.92
CA LEU A 118 -10.94 -1.70 5.95
C LEU A 118 -10.46 -0.26 6.15
N ILE A 119 -11.33 0.70 5.83
CA ILE A 119 -11.00 2.13 5.76
C ILE A 119 -11.72 2.89 6.88
N CYS A 120 -10.95 3.59 7.72
CA CYS A 120 -11.53 4.52 8.67
C CYS A 120 -11.90 5.82 7.95
N GLN A 121 -13.19 6.17 7.93
CA GLN A 121 -13.67 7.37 7.24
C GLN A 121 -13.21 8.68 7.89
N LYS A 122 -12.74 8.64 9.15
CA LYS A 122 -12.35 9.84 9.90
C LYS A 122 -10.85 10.05 9.91
N CYS A 123 -10.05 9.08 10.40
CA CYS A 123 -8.59 9.19 10.46
C CYS A 123 -7.88 8.73 9.19
N ARG A 124 -8.61 8.16 8.22
CA ARG A 124 -8.11 7.69 6.92
C ARG A 124 -7.16 6.48 6.99
N LEU A 125 -7.04 5.84 8.15
CA LEU A 125 -6.33 4.58 8.27
C LEU A 125 -6.92 3.55 7.30
N ILE A 126 -6.06 2.88 6.56
CA ILE A 126 -6.38 1.76 5.68
C ILE A 126 -5.70 0.52 6.25
N LEU A 127 -6.47 -0.51 6.51
CA LEU A 127 -5.97 -1.82 6.91
C LEU A 127 -6.24 -2.81 5.78
N GLU A 128 -5.25 -3.59 5.44
CA GLU A 128 -5.40 -4.71 4.52
C GLU A 128 -5.71 -5.98 5.31
N PHE A 129 -6.58 -6.80 4.78
CA PHE A 129 -6.91 -8.08 5.38
C PHE A 129 -7.25 -9.12 4.31
N GLU A 130 -7.11 -10.39 4.68
CA GLU A 130 -7.61 -11.54 3.93
C GLU A 130 -8.47 -12.36 4.89
N GLU A 131 -9.72 -12.64 4.51
CA GLU A 131 -10.62 -13.44 5.32
C GLU A 131 -11.20 -14.59 4.47
N PRO A 132 -10.70 -15.81 4.70
CA PRO A 132 -11.11 -16.99 3.89
C PRO A 132 -12.62 -17.29 3.95
N GLU A 133 -13.31 -16.84 4.99
CA GLU A 133 -14.78 -17.02 5.08
C GLU A 133 -15.51 -16.08 4.13
N ILE A 134 -15.01 -14.86 3.94
CA ILE A 134 -15.56 -13.91 2.98
C ILE A 134 -15.39 -14.48 1.57
N GLU A 135 -14.19 -14.99 1.24
CA GLU A 135 -13.92 -15.61 -0.06
C GLU A 135 -14.88 -16.76 -0.36
N ARG A 136 -15.06 -17.67 0.59
CA ARG A 136 -16.00 -18.80 0.44
C ARG A 136 -17.44 -18.35 0.28
N LEU A 137 -17.83 -17.28 0.98
CA LEU A 137 -19.18 -16.74 0.88
C LEU A 137 -19.43 -16.11 -0.50
N GLN A 138 -18.46 -15.40 -1.06
CA GLN A 138 -18.55 -14.82 -2.40
C GLN A 138 -18.74 -15.92 -3.46
N ASP A 139 -17.95 -16.99 -3.42
CA ASP A 139 -18.10 -18.14 -4.32
C ASP A 139 -19.46 -18.81 -4.17
N THR A 140 -19.93 -18.95 -2.94
CA THR A 140 -21.25 -19.52 -2.64
C THR A 140 -22.38 -18.66 -3.24
N VAL A 141 -22.29 -17.35 -3.11
CA VAL A 141 -23.25 -16.39 -3.66
C VAL A 141 -23.20 -16.44 -5.19
N ALA A 142 -22.03 -16.41 -5.79
CA ALA A 142 -21.85 -16.46 -7.24
C ALA A 142 -22.43 -17.76 -7.85
N THR A 143 -22.19 -18.89 -7.19
CA THR A 143 -22.74 -20.19 -7.59
C THR A 143 -24.28 -20.17 -7.51
N ARG A 144 -24.85 -19.66 -6.41
CA ARG A 144 -26.30 -19.57 -6.20
C ARG A 144 -27.00 -18.66 -7.20
N LEU A 145 -26.34 -17.58 -7.61
CA LEU A 145 -26.86 -16.58 -8.56
C LEU A 145 -26.73 -17.00 -10.04
N GLY A 146 -26.34 -18.22 -10.34
CA GLY A 146 -26.29 -18.72 -11.71
C GLY A 146 -25.02 -19.46 -12.10
N GLY A 147 -24.21 -19.87 -11.12
CA GLY A 147 -23.00 -20.66 -11.36
C GLY A 147 -21.84 -19.83 -11.92
N PHE A 148 -21.78 -18.56 -11.58
CA PHE A 148 -20.65 -17.70 -11.98
C PHE A 148 -19.37 -18.18 -11.32
N LYS A 149 -18.28 -18.23 -12.11
CA LYS A 149 -16.93 -18.34 -11.56
C LYS A 149 -16.41 -16.93 -11.28
N VAL A 150 -16.15 -16.59 -10.02
CA VAL A 150 -15.54 -15.31 -9.65
C VAL A 150 -14.09 -15.31 -10.16
N MET A 151 -13.75 -14.34 -10.99
CA MET A 151 -12.40 -14.15 -11.52
C MET A 151 -11.65 -13.05 -10.79
N GLN A 152 -12.37 -12.10 -10.24
CA GLN A 152 -11.85 -10.96 -9.50
C GLN A 152 -12.98 -10.36 -8.66
N HIS A 153 -12.65 -9.89 -7.48
CA HIS A 153 -13.55 -9.07 -6.68
C HIS A 153 -12.79 -7.89 -6.05
N LYS A 154 -13.52 -6.98 -5.48
CA LYS A 154 -13.00 -5.85 -4.71
C LYS A 154 -13.91 -5.66 -3.50
N LEU A 155 -13.35 -5.76 -2.30
CA LEU A 155 -14.06 -5.48 -1.06
C LEU A 155 -13.41 -4.29 -0.34
N GLU A 156 -14.21 -3.30 -0.04
CA GLU A 156 -13.85 -2.16 0.78
C GLU A 156 -14.88 -1.99 1.89
N LEU A 157 -14.44 -2.08 3.12
CA LEU A 157 -15.27 -1.84 4.30
C LEU A 157 -14.98 -0.43 4.84
N TYR A 158 -15.98 0.40 4.92
CA TYR A 158 -15.88 1.76 5.43
C TYR A 158 -16.48 1.85 6.82
N GLY A 159 -15.70 2.31 7.80
CA GLY A 159 -16.14 2.39 9.19
C GLY A 159 -15.39 3.46 9.99
N LEU A 160 -15.48 3.37 11.30
CA LEU A 160 -14.73 4.19 12.24
C LEU A 160 -13.83 3.28 13.08
N CYS A 161 -12.55 3.63 13.23
CA CYS A 161 -11.65 2.90 14.13
C CYS A 161 -12.08 3.13 15.60
N PRO A 162 -11.66 2.28 16.56
CA PRO A 162 -12.08 2.38 17.96
C PRO A 162 -11.86 3.76 18.59
N LYS A 163 -10.76 4.44 18.25
CA LYS A 163 -10.48 5.82 18.67
C LYS A 163 -11.55 6.81 18.20
N GLU A 164 -11.95 6.68 16.94
CA GLU A 164 -12.90 7.61 16.30
C GLU A 164 -14.36 7.30 16.63
N GLN A 165 -14.64 6.11 17.17
CA GLN A 165 -15.94 5.77 17.73
C GLN A 165 -16.17 6.38 19.11
N GLY A 166 -15.14 6.96 19.75
CA GLY A 166 -15.24 7.48 21.11
C GLY A 166 -15.32 6.39 22.18
N VAL A 167 -14.92 5.16 21.85
CA VAL A 167 -14.85 4.06 22.83
C VAL A 167 -13.78 4.39 23.86
N SER A 168 -14.15 4.35 25.15
CA SER A 168 -13.18 4.61 26.24
C SER A 168 -12.01 3.64 26.17
N GLY A 169 -10.78 4.18 26.05
CA GLY A 169 -9.57 3.41 25.85
C GLY A 169 -9.36 2.88 24.42
N GLY A 170 -10.23 3.26 23.48
CA GLY A 170 -10.07 2.90 22.06
C GLY A 170 -8.81 3.53 21.45
N GLN A 171 -7.95 2.69 20.87
CA GLN A 171 -6.75 3.11 20.15
C GLN A 171 -6.96 2.97 18.64
N CYS A 172 -6.34 3.84 17.87
CA CYS A 172 -6.28 3.64 16.43
C CYS A 172 -5.22 2.56 16.13
N PRO A 173 -5.54 1.50 15.38
CA PRO A 173 -4.54 0.50 15.00
C PRO A 173 -3.32 1.08 14.29
N GLY A 174 -3.44 2.26 13.66
CA GLY A 174 -2.32 2.97 13.05
C GLY A 174 -1.41 3.71 14.04
N ASP A 175 -1.86 3.97 15.27
CA ASP A 175 -1.04 4.68 16.26
C ASP A 175 0.17 3.83 16.71
N ASP A 176 0.09 2.49 16.63
CA ASP A 176 1.18 1.58 16.97
C ASP A 176 2.24 1.47 15.85
N ALA A 177 1.87 1.74 14.61
CA ALA A 177 2.78 1.71 13.46
C ALA A 177 3.78 2.88 13.43
N GLN A 178 3.54 3.93 14.21
CA GLN A 178 4.40 5.14 14.28
C GLN A 178 5.40 5.13 15.44
N LYS A 179 5.41 4.10 16.29
CA LYS A 179 6.43 4.01 17.34
C LYS A 179 7.77 3.58 16.70
N PRO A 180 8.80 4.45 16.71
CA PRO A 180 10.13 4.03 16.31
C PRO A 180 10.60 2.91 17.23
N GLU A 181 11.15 1.84 16.66
CA GLU A 181 11.77 0.78 17.45
C GLU A 181 12.79 1.39 18.43
N PRO A 182 12.81 0.97 19.71
CA PRO A 182 13.79 1.45 20.65
C PRO A 182 15.18 1.09 20.13
N ARG A 183 16.02 2.10 19.91
CA ARG A 183 17.41 1.92 19.54
C ARG A 183 18.08 1.05 20.60
N VAL A 184 18.37 -0.19 20.28
CA VAL A 184 19.22 -1.06 21.12
C VAL A 184 20.62 -0.47 21.07
N THR A 185 20.97 0.31 22.09
CA THR A 185 22.35 0.72 22.33
C THR A 185 23.11 -0.51 22.79
N ARG A 186 23.88 -1.12 21.88
CA ARG A 186 24.91 -2.08 22.27
C ARG A 186 26.00 -1.30 23.02
N ARG A 187 26.19 -1.65 24.27
CA ARG A 187 27.41 -1.34 25.03
C ARG A 187 28.51 -2.30 24.60
#